data_0487a009fc91414dc6ff3d5ee116ab7b
#
_entry.id   0487a009fc91414dc6ff3d5ee116ab7b
#
_cell.length_a   1.000
_cell.length_b   1.000
_cell.length_c   1.000
_cell.angle_alpha   90.00
_cell.angle_beta   90.00
_cell.angle_gamma   90.00
#
_symmetry.space_group_name_H-M   'P 1'
#
loop_
_entity.id
_entity.type
_entity.pdbx_description
1 polymer ?
#
loop_
_entity_poly.entity_id
_entity_poly.type
_entity_poly.pdbx_seq_one_letter_code
_entity_poly.pdbx_strand_id
1 'polypeptide(L)'
;NVRCYAYTDGGEEPNGKWNNATVMTSEGNGWLKCTIPAPSSYVMFHTNSQQEPGANETGYLVSGEAWIQNKKLSFSSKVITSHIDAATGEKIADDEILIQSKVSSDDTYKTSPLSGRTDVIAPVNASGNLSSGIINVVYLYTSSERPSTAPSTVTPTTAPVTQPTEKILIGDVNLNGAIDIVDTTAVQKYIVKLI
;
A
#
# COMPACT_ATOMS: atom_id res chain seq x y z
N ASN A 1 -9.76 32.43 -8.03
CA ASN A 1 -9.32 31.32 -7.19
C ASN A 1 -9.90 30.02 -7.74
N VAL A 2 -9.09 28.97 -7.83
CA VAL A 2 -9.54 27.63 -8.16
C VAL A 2 -10.01 26.95 -6.87
N ARG A 3 -11.13 26.25 -6.94
CA ARG A 3 -11.66 25.42 -5.85
C ARG A 3 -11.58 23.95 -6.24
N CYS A 4 -11.35 23.11 -5.26
CA CYS A 4 -11.44 21.66 -5.37
C CYS A 4 -12.73 21.22 -4.67
N TYR A 5 -13.68 20.70 -5.42
CA TYR A 5 -14.89 20.07 -4.92
C TYR A 5 -14.70 18.56 -4.92
N ALA A 6 -15.10 17.89 -3.85
CA ALA A 6 -15.02 16.44 -3.73
C ALA A 6 -16.35 15.85 -3.31
N TYR A 7 -16.68 14.69 -3.85
CA TYR A 7 -17.87 13.91 -3.47
C TYR A 7 -17.54 12.40 -3.49
N THR A 8 -18.24 11.65 -2.66
CA THR A 8 -18.13 10.18 -2.60
C THR A 8 -19.26 9.52 -3.41
N ASP A 9 -19.15 8.22 -3.66
CA ASP A 9 -20.25 7.43 -4.26
C ASP A 9 -21.53 7.47 -3.41
N GLY A 10 -21.41 7.68 -2.10
CA GLY A 10 -22.52 7.87 -1.19
C GLY A 10 -23.14 9.27 -1.22
N GLY A 11 -22.61 10.20 -2.04
CA GLY A 11 -23.09 11.58 -2.14
C GLY A 11 -22.62 12.48 -1.00
N GLU A 12 -21.64 12.07 -0.21
CA GLU A 12 -21.02 12.93 0.80
C GLU A 12 -20.12 13.95 0.13
N GLU A 13 -20.02 15.13 0.72
CA GLU A 13 -19.22 16.27 0.24
C GLU A 13 -18.13 16.63 1.27
N PRO A 14 -17.05 15.82 1.37
CA PRO A 14 -16.11 15.85 2.50
C PRO A 14 -15.34 17.16 2.64
N ASN A 15 -15.22 17.95 1.60
CA ASN A 15 -14.52 19.25 1.63
C ASN A 15 -15.43 20.45 1.32
N GLY A 16 -16.72 20.30 1.58
CA GLY A 16 -17.74 21.33 1.45
C GLY A 16 -18.53 21.27 0.15
N LYS A 17 -19.68 21.91 0.15
CA LYS A 17 -20.58 22.01 -1.01
C LYS A 17 -19.90 22.75 -2.16
N TRP A 18 -20.40 22.53 -3.37
CA TRP A 18 -19.87 23.14 -4.60
C TRP A 18 -19.44 24.61 -4.45
N ASN A 19 -20.35 25.48 -4.01
CA ASN A 19 -20.06 26.91 -3.89
C ASN A 19 -19.09 27.26 -2.76
N ASN A 20 -18.91 26.37 -1.78
CA ASN A 20 -18.05 26.54 -0.62
C ASN A 20 -16.91 25.53 -0.57
N ALA A 21 -16.65 24.86 -1.69
CA ALA A 21 -15.56 23.90 -1.81
C ALA A 21 -14.20 24.56 -1.48
N THR A 22 -13.26 23.75 -1.04
CA THR A 22 -11.96 24.21 -0.57
C THR A 22 -11.21 24.99 -1.65
N VAL A 23 -10.76 26.19 -1.33
CA VAL A 23 -9.87 26.96 -2.20
C VAL A 23 -8.51 26.30 -2.23
N MET A 24 -8.00 26.05 -3.43
CA MET A 24 -6.69 25.44 -3.59
C MET A 24 -5.58 26.44 -3.28
N THR A 25 -4.49 25.95 -2.71
CA THR A 25 -3.28 26.74 -2.40
C THR A 25 -2.18 26.47 -3.43
N SER A 26 -1.34 27.48 -3.69
CA SER A 26 -0.18 27.31 -4.58
C SER A 26 0.89 26.44 -3.92
N GLU A 27 1.42 25.48 -4.68
CA GLU A 27 2.57 24.65 -4.30
C GLU A 27 3.85 25.00 -5.09
N GLY A 28 3.76 26.03 -5.95
CA GLY A 28 4.85 26.46 -6.84
C GLY A 28 4.79 25.80 -8.22
N ASN A 29 5.61 26.34 -9.16
CA ASN A 29 5.72 25.82 -10.53
C ASN A 29 4.37 25.61 -11.27
N GLY A 30 3.36 26.41 -10.93
CA GLY A 30 2.03 26.33 -11.52
C GLY A 30 1.12 25.27 -10.92
N TRP A 31 1.57 24.51 -9.93
CA TRP A 31 0.76 23.52 -9.23
C TRP A 31 -0.11 24.15 -8.14
N LEU A 32 -1.31 23.65 -8.03
CA LEU A 32 -2.25 23.95 -6.95
C LEU A 32 -2.50 22.67 -6.13
N LYS A 33 -2.68 22.83 -4.82
CA LYS A 33 -2.85 21.74 -3.86
C LYS A 33 -4.15 21.86 -3.09
N CYS A 34 -4.77 20.74 -2.85
CA CYS A 34 -5.91 20.57 -1.95
C CYS A 34 -5.75 19.26 -1.16
N THR A 35 -6.14 19.28 0.12
CA THR A 35 -6.27 18.07 0.93
C THR A 35 -7.75 17.76 1.11
N ILE A 36 -8.14 16.50 0.91
CA ILE A 36 -9.52 16.03 1.02
C ILE A 36 -9.58 15.08 2.22
N PRO A 37 -10.44 15.33 3.21
CA PRO A 37 -10.55 14.51 4.41
C PRO A 37 -11.42 13.25 4.17
N ALA A 38 -11.10 12.46 3.15
CA ALA A 38 -11.82 11.23 2.82
C ALA A 38 -10.86 10.24 2.15
N PRO A 39 -11.00 8.92 2.39
CA PRO A 39 -10.09 7.90 1.88
C PRO A 39 -10.18 7.73 0.35
N SER A 40 -11.33 8.03 -0.25
CA SER A 40 -11.56 7.99 -1.69
C SER A 40 -12.68 8.94 -2.06
N SER A 41 -12.46 9.74 -3.10
CA SER A 41 -13.44 10.72 -3.57
C SER A 41 -13.28 11.01 -5.04
N TYR A 42 -14.38 11.40 -5.68
CA TYR A 42 -14.34 12.06 -6.97
C TYR A 42 -14.03 13.53 -6.77
N VAL A 43 -13.06 14.07 -7.49
CA VAL A 43 -12.67 15.48 -7.41
C VAL A 43 -12.95 16.21 -8.71
N MET A 44 -13.38 17.44 -8.56
CA MET A 44 -13.61 18.41 -9.63
C MET A 44 -12.97 19.74 -9.25
N PHE A 45 -12.49 20.46 -10.23
CA PHE A 45 -11.92 21.78 -10.05
C PHE A 45 -12.80 22.82 -10.71
N HIS A 46 -13.00 23.96 -10.08
CA HIS A 46 -13.79 25.01 -10.67
C HIS A 46 -13.34 26.40 -10.25
N THR A 47 -13.65 27.35 -11.11
CA THR A 47 -13.67 28.79 -10.85
C THR A 47 -15.11 29.29 -10.96
N ASN A 48 -15.32 30.60 -10.95
CA ASN A 48 -16.65 31.15 -11.16
C ASN A 48 -17.20 30.92 -12.60
N SER A 49 -16.32 30.59 -13.54
CA SER A 49 -16.68 30.51 -14.97
C SER A 49 -16.25 29.24 -15.68
N GLN A 50 -15.44 28.42 -15.05
CA GLN A 50 -14.90 27.20 -15.65
C GLN A 50 -14.89 26.07 -14.65
N GLN A 51 -15.02 24.85 -15.16
CA GLN A 51 -14.85 23.62 -14.36
C GLN A 51 -14.06 22.56 -15.13
N GLU A 52 -13.43 21.68 -14.38
CA GLU A 52 -12.68 20.52 -14.86
C GLU A 52 -12.92 19.33 -13.93
N PRO A 53 -13.39 18.17 -14.38
CA PRO A 53 -13.86 17.87 -15.74
C PRO A 53 -15.04 18.75 -16.16
N GLY A 54 -15.41 18.70 -17.45
CA GLY A 54 -16.48 19.51 -18.02
C GLY A 54 -17.85 19.25 -17.38
N ALA A 55 -18.83 20.06 -17.72
CA ALA A 55 -20.20 19.89 -17.25
C ALA A 55 -20.75 18.52 -17.67
N ASN A 56 -21.35 17.80 -16.74
CA ASN A 56 -21.89 16.42 -16.89
C ASN A 56 -20.80 15.33 -17.05
N GLU A 57 -19.52 15.63 -16.84
CA GLU A 57 -18.48 14.62 -16.74
C GLU A 57 -18.28 14.19 -15.27
N THR A 58 -17.94 12.93 -15.05
CA THR A 58 -17.59 12.43 -13.72
C THR A 58 -16.27 13.02 -13.27
N GLY A 59 -16.15 13.36 -11.98
CA GLY A 59 -14.88 13.80 -11.39
C GLY A 59 -13.78 12.75 -11.48
N TYR A 60 -12.57 13.15 -11.21
CA TYR A 60 -11.43 12.24 -11.11
C TYR A 60 -11.50 11.45 -9.81
N LEU A 61 -11.55 10.13 -9.90
CA LEU A 61 -11.52 9.28 -8.70
C LEU A 61 -10.10 9.26 -8.12
N VAL A 62 -9.96 9.76 -6.89
CA VAL A 62 -8.70 9.79 -6.15
C VAL A 62 -8.83 8.97 -4.85
N SER A 63 -7.80 8.18 -4.54
CA SER A 63 -7.72 7.35 -3.33
C SER A 63 -6.32 7.40 -2.74
N GLY A 64 -5.86 8.61 -2.39
CA GLY A 64 -4.52 8.87 -1.91
C GLY A 64 -3.89 10.04 -2.64
N GLU A 65 -2.57 10.10 -2.65
CA GLU A 65 -1.86 11.17 -3.33
C GLU A 65 -2.01 11.07 -4.85
N ALA A 66 -2.48 12.13 -5.48
CA ALA A 66 -2.76 12.17 -6.91
C ALA A 66 -2.42 13.52 -7.54
N TRP A 67 -2.08 13.49 -8.81
CA TRP A 67 -1.81 14.68 -9.64
C TRP A 67 -2.74 14.66 -10.85
N ILE A 68 -3.35 15.77 -11.16
CA ILE A 68 -4.21 15.93 -12.34
C ILE A 68 -3.62 17.02 -13.20
N GLN A 69 -3.25 16.69 -14.42
CA GLN A 69 -2.69 17.61 -15.39
C GLN A 69 -3.17 17.25 -16.80
N ASN A 70 -3.62 18.24 -17.58
CA ASN A 70 -4.10 18.02 -18.95
C ASN A 70 -5.20 16.94 -19.03
N LYS A 71 -6.13 16.93 -18.08
CA LYS A 71 -7.21 15.94 -17.95
C LYS A 71 -6.73 14.49 -17.68
N LYS A 72 -5.49 14.32 -17.28
CA LYS A 72 -4.93 13.00 -16.93
C LYS A 72 -4.68 12.93 -15.44
N LEU A 73 -5.18 11.86 -14.83
CA LEU A 73 -4.92 11.49 -13.46
C LEU A 73 -3.64 10.66 -13.39
N SER A 74 -2.75 11.01 -12.46
CA SER A 74 -1.64 10.17 -12.05
C SER A 74 -1.59 10.09 -10.52
N PHE A 75 -0.95 9.06 -9.99
CA PHE A 75 -0.94 8.75 -8.55
C PHE A 75 0.44 8.24 -8.10
N SER A 76 0.61 8.09 -6.79
CA SER A 76 1.72 7.33 -6.21
C SER A 76 1.32 5.86 -6.06
N SER A 77 2.24 4.97 -6.41
CA SER A 77 2.10 3.53 -6.21
C SER A 77 3.31 2.98 -5.45
N LYS A 78 3.04 2.06 -4.53
CA LYS A 78 4.06 1.35 -3.77
C LYS A 78 3.86 -0.15 -3.93
N VAL A 79 4.81 -0.84 -4.56
CA VAL A 79 4.81 -2.31 -4.66
C VAL A 79 5.72 -2.85 -3.56
N ILE A 80 5.20 -3.73 -2.72
CA ILE A 80 5.94 -4.43 -1.68
C ILE A 80 5.99 -5.89 -2.06
N THR A 81 7.19 -6.42 -2.30
CA THR A 81 7.42 -7.82 -2.59
C THR A 81 7.97 -8.51 -1.35
N SER A 82 7.24 -9.48 -0.83
CA SER A 82 7.63 -10.26 0.34
C SER A 82 7.94 -11.70 -0.04
N HIS A 83 8.90 -12.30 0.66
CA HIS A 83 9.37 -13.66 0.47
C HIS A 83 9.17 -14.45 1.76
N ILE A 84 8.23 -15.41 1.75
CA ILE A 84 7.70 -16.06 2.93
C ILE A 84 7.90 -17.57 2.84
N ASP A 85 8.35 -18.21 3.91
CA ASP A 85 8.31 -19.66 4.07
C ASP A 85 6.85 -20.14 4.18
N ALA A 86 6.44 -21.02 3.28
CA ALA A 86 5.06 -21.49 3.21
C ALA A 86 4.64 -22.37 4.41
N ALA A 87 5.59 -22.97 5.11
CA ALA A 87 5.32 -23.84 6.25
C ALA A 87 5.24 -23.06 7.57
N THR A 88 6.09 -22.04 7.74
CA THR A 88 6.20 -21.29 9.00
C THR A 88 5.52 -19.93 8.96
N GLY A 89 5.31 -19.36 7.77
CA GLY A 89 4.84 -17.97 7.59
C GLY A 89 5.91 -16.92 7.87
N GLU A 90 7.15 -17.32 8.14
CA GLU A 90 8.24 -16.39 8.42
C GLU A 90 8.85 -15.80 7.13
N LYS A 91 9.37 -14.60 7.24
CA LYS A 91 10.15 -13.99 6.15
C LYS A 91 11.49 -14.68 5.98
N ILE A 92 11.81 -15.05 4.75
CA ILE A 92 13.11 -15.62 4.37
C ILE A 92 14.07 -14.58 3.78
N ALA A 93 13.56 -13.41 3.43
CA ALA A 93 14.33 -12.25 3.00
C ALA A 93 13.59 -10.95 3.37
N ASP A 94 14.31 -9.83 3.36
CA ASP A 94 13.71 -8.51 3.53
C ASP A 94 12.78 -8.18 2.35
N ASP A 95 11.76 -7.35 2.61
CA ASP A 95 10.85 -6.90 1.56
C ASP A 95 11.58 -6.03 0.55
N GLU A 96 11.32 -6.30 -0.72
CA GLU A 96 11.71 -5.39 -1.80
C GLU A 96 10.60 -4.33 -1.97
N ILE A 97 10.98 -3.05 -1.93
CA ILE A 97 10.04 -1.94 -2.01
C ILE A 97 10.33 -1.10 -3.24
N LEU A 98 9.35 -1.04 -4.15
CA LEU A 98 9.34 -0.15 -5.30
C LEU A 98 8.32 0.97 -5.07
N ILE A 99 8.77 2.22 -5.04
CA ILE A 99 7.89 3.39 -4.94
C ILE A 99 7.99 4.18 -6.23
N GLN A 100 6.84 4.45 -6.84
CA GLN A 100 6.73 5.25 -8.05
C GLN A 100 5.67 6.34 -7.86
N SER A 101 6.00 7.56 -8.26
CA SER A 101 5.12 8.73 -8.20
C SER A 101 4.78 9.21 -9.60
N LYS A 102 3.59 9.82 -9.75
CA LYS A 102 3.07 10.35 -11.01
C LYS A 102 2.98 9.27 -12.11
N VAL A 103 2.58 8.07 -11.71
CA VAL A 103 2.27 6.96 -12.61
C VAL A 103 0.78 6.91 -12.92
N SER A 104 0.42 6.23 -13.99
CA SER A 104 -0.95 5.99 -14.43
C SER A 104 -1.33 4.52 -14.30
N SER A 105 -2.60 4.19 -14.47
CA SER A 105 -3.09 2.80 -14.51
C SER A 105 -2.59 2.01 -15.74
N ASP A 106 -1.99 2.68 -16.72
CA ASP A 106 -1.39 2.04 -17.89
C ASP A 106 0.06 1.61 -17.65
N ASP A 107 0.69 2.18 -16.59
CA ASP A 107 2.02 1.78 -16.16
C ASP A 107 1.96 0.43 -15.44
N THR A 108 3.02 -0.36 -15.60
CA THR A 108 3.07 -1.73 -15.09
C THR A 108 4.20 -1.93 -14.10
N TYR A 109 4.05 -2.95 -13.27
CA TYR A 109 5.12 -3.47 -12.42
C TYR A 109 5.38 -4.93 -12.74
N LYS A 110 6.57 -5.39 -12.40
CA LYS A 110 6.96 -6.80 -12.43
C LYS A 110 7.89 -7.06 -11.26
N THR A 111 7.60 -8.11 -10.52
CA THR A 111 8.42 -8.62 -9.41
C THR A 111 9.03 -9.96 -9.79
N SER A 112 9.99 -10.44 -9.02
CA SER A 112 10.68 -11.70 -9.28
C SER A 112 10.86 -12.49 -7.97
N PRO A 113 10.91 -13.81 -8.01
CA PRO A 113 11.30 -14.62 -6.87
C PRO A 113 12.79 -14.39 -6.54
N LEU A 114 13.18 -14.82 -5.35
CA LEU A 114 14.59 -14.84 -4.94
C LEU A 114 15.44 -15.64 -5.93
N SER A 115 16.57 -15.05 -6.30
CA SER A 115 17.50 -15.68 -7.24
C SER A 115 18.00 -17.03 -6.71
N GLY A 116 18.11 -18.01 -7.59
CA GLY A 116 18.59 -19.36 -7.26
C GLY A 116 17.58 -20.27 -6.56
N ARG A 117 16.34 -19.80 -6.31
CA ARG A 117 15.27 -20.62 -5.73
C ARG A 117 14.40 -21.23 -6.82
N THR A 118 14.14 -22.54 -6.72
CA THR A 118 13.25 -23.29 -7.65
C THR A 118 11.99 -23.81 -6.98
N ASP A 119 11.94 -23.74 -5.65
CA ASP A 119 10.87 -24.19 -4.76
C ASP A 119 9.83 -23.11 -4.48
N VAL A 120 9.63 -22.21 -5.42
CA VAL A 120 8.76 -21.05 -5.29
C VAL A 120 7.36 -21.30 -5.83
N ILE A 121 6.36 -20.85 -5.07
CA ILE A 121 4.98 -20.66 -5.51
C ILE A 121 4.83 -19.17 -5.84
N ALA A 122 4.81 -18.85 -7.13
CA ALA A 122 4.65 -17.48 -7.60
C ALA A 122 3.20 -17.02 -7.42
N PRO A 123 2.99 -15.78 -6.96
CA PRO A 123 1.65 -15.21 -6.85
C PRO A 123 1.06 -14.88 -8.23
N VAL A 124 -0.26 -14.86 -8.33
CA VAL A 124 -0.97 -14.47 -9.57
C VAL A 124 -0.73 -13.02 -9.95
N ASN A 125 -0.39 -12.17 -8.99
CA ASN A 125 -0.09 -10.75 -9.17
C ASN A 125 1.42 -10.47 -9.14
N ALA A 126 2.28 -11.40 -9.60
CA ALA A 126 3.71 -11.14 -9.75
C ALA A 126 4.03 -9.99 -10.73
N SER A 127 3.08 -9.66 -11.59
CA SER A 127 3.10 -8.49 -12.47
C SER A 127 1.69 -8.00 -12.72
N GLY A 128 1.55 -6.75 -13.08
CA GLY A 128 0.25 -6.15 -13.37
C GLY A 128 0.36 -4.64 -13.57
N ASN A 129 -0.79 -4.00 -13.69
CA ASN A 129 -0.86 -2.55 -13.78
C ASN A 129 -0.67 -1.92 -12.40
N LEU A 130 -0.07 -0.74 -12.37
CA LEU A 130 0.04 0.05 -11.16
C LEU A 130 -1.34 0.57 -10.73
N SER A 131 -1.53 0.67 -9.44
CA SER A 131 -2.72 1.28 -8.83
C SER A 131 -2.30 2.25 -7.73
N SER A 132 -3.19 3.16 -7.39
CA SER A 132 -2.97 4.06 -6.26
C SER A 132 -2.83 3.27 -4.95
N GLY A 133 -1.88 3.69 -4.10
CA GLY A 133 -1.64 3.08 -2.80
C GLY A 133 -0.65 1.91 -2.83
N ILE A 134 -0.95 0.84 -2.08
CA ILE A 134 -0.02 -0.26 -1.85
C ILE A 134 -0.47 -1.52 -2.58
N ILE A 135 0.44 -2.11 -3.34
CA ILE A 135 0.30 -3.42 -3.99
C ILE A 135 1.21 -4.39 -3.24
N ASN A 136 0.63 -5.42 -2.63
CA ASN A 136 1.39 -6.46 -1.95
C ASN A 136 1.54 -7.69 -2.86
N VAL A 137 2.77 -8.15 -3.05
CA VAL A 137 3.13 -9.34 -3.82
C VAL A 137 3.87 -10.29 -2.90
N VAL A 138 3.35 -11.51 -2.72
CA VAL A 138 3.92 -12.48 -1.78
C VAL A 138 4.34 -13.73 -2.52
N TYR A 139 5.63 -14.00 -2.55
CA TYR A 139 6.20 -15.27 -3.01
C TYR A 139 6.28 -16.24 -1.82
N LEU A 140 5.73 -17.42 -1.99
CA LEU A 140 5.81 -18.50 -1.01
C LEU A 140 6.88 -19.51 -1.42
N TYR A 141 7.64 -20.01 -0.47
CA TYR A 141 8.70 -20.98 -0.70
C TYR A 141 8.42 -22.26 0.12
N THR A 142 8.49 -23.40 -0.54
CA THR A 142 8.12 -24.69 0.07
C THR A 142 9.27 -25.38 0.81
N SER A 143 10.50 -24.87 0.67
CA SER A 143 11.69 -25.36 1.38
C SER A 143 12.25 -24.23 2.26
N SER A 144 12.54 -24.54 3.51
CA SER A 144 13.12 -23.62 4.50
C SER A 144 14.63 -23.35 4.29
N GLU A 145 15.21 -23.73 3.15
CA GLU A 145 16.60 -23.40 2.85
C GLU A 145 16.76 -21.89 2.65
N ARG A 146 17.11 -21.21 3.74
CA ARG A 146 17.58 -19.82 3.68
C ARG A 146 18.82 -19.78 2.80
N PRO A 147 18.95 -18.83 1.83
CA PRO A 147 20.18 -18.67 1.06
C PRO A 147 21.35 -18.52 2.03
N SER A 148 22.24 -19.51 2.07
CA SER A 148 23.40 -19.48 2.95
C SER A 148 24.40 -18.44 2.45
N THR A 149 24.34 -17.23 2.99
CA THR A 149 25.41 -16.26 2.90
C THR A 149 26.18 -16.24 4.21
N ALA A 150 26.88 -17.34 4.52
CA ALA A 150 27.96 -17.32 5.50
C ALA A 150 28.89 -18.52 5.32
N PRO A 151 30.21 -18.34 5.33
CA PRO A 151 31.15 -19.46 5.40
C PRO A 151 31.02 -20.12 6.76
N SER A 152 30.66 -21.40 6.74
CA SER A 152 30.55 -22.24 7.94
C SER A 152 31.93 -22.56 8.46
N THR A 153 32.31 -22.01 9.62
CA THR A 153 33.33 -22.58 10.48
C THR A 153 32.92 -22.38 11.93
N VAL A 154 32.18 -23.34 12.48
CA VAL A 154 32.20 -23.62 13.93
C VAL A 154 31.90 -25.10 14.19
N THR A 155 32.87 -25.69 14.85
CA THR A 155 32.89 -27.04 15.41
C THR A 155 31.73 -27.23 16.43
N PRO A 156 31.05 -28.39 16.46
CA PRO A 156 29.94 -28.60 17.38
C PRO A 156 30.43 -28.87 18.79
N THR A 157 30.05 -28.04 19.74
CA THR A 157 30.13 -28.37 21.17
C THR A 157 28.71 -28.69 21.65
N THR A 158 28.53 -29.94 22.01
CA THR A 158 27.27 -30.52 22.52
C THR A 158 26.94 -30.00 23.93
N ALA A 159 25.79 -29.32 24.05
CA ALA A 159 25.01 -29.29 25.29
C ALA A 159 23.52 -29.18 24.94
N PRO A 160 22.61 -29.96 25.52
CA PRO A 160 21.19 -29.89 25.21
C PRO A 160 20.57 -28.68 25.92
N VAL A 161 20.23 -27.66 25.16
CA VAL A 161 19.35 -26.59 25.64
C VAL A 161 17.94 -26.94 25.22
N THR A 162 17.13 -27.33 26.19
CA THR A 162 15.67 -27.40 26.06
C THR A 162 15.13 -26.00 25.93
N GLN A 163 14.86 -25.57 24.69
CA GLN A 163 14.14 -24.33 24.43
C GLN A 163 12.64 -24.62 24.49
N PRO A 164 11.84 -23.85 25.27
CA PRO A 164 10.39 -23.97 25.20
C PRO A 164 9.93 -23.53 23.82
N THR A 165 9.26 -24.44 23.12
CA THR A 165 8.54 -24.11 21.87
C THR A 165 7.34 -23.25 22.21
N GLU A 166 7.50 -21.93 22.21
CA GLU A 166 6.36 -21.03 22.21
C GLU A 166 5.61 -21.22 20.88
N LYS A 167 4.40 -21.74 20.98
CA LYS A 167 3.50 -21.89 19.86
C LYS A 167 3.00 -20.50 19.47
N ILE A 168 3.58 -19.91 18.43
CA ILE A 168 3.08 -18.65 17.88
C ILE A 168 1.70 -18.91 17.27
N LEU A 169 0.66 -18.31 17.84
CA LEU A 169 -0.69 -18.35 17.31
C LEU A 169 -0.84 -17.22 16.27
N ILE A 170 -1.12 -17.59 15.02
CA ILE A 170 -1.39 -16.59 13.96
C ILE A 170 -2.67 -15.84 14.34
N GLY A 171 -2.56 -14.53 14.58
CA GLY A 171 -3.66 -13.68 15.05
C GLY A 171 -3.48 -13.18 16.48
N ASP A 172 -2.54 -13.72 17.25
CA ASP A 172 -2.12 -13.21 18.55
C ASP A 172 -1.13 -12.06 18.34
N VAL A 173 -1.66 -10.85 18.21
CA VAL A 173 -0.88 -9.64 17.88
C VAL A 173 -0.11 -9.10 19.08
N ASN A 174 -0.58 -9.36 20.29
CA ASN A 174 0.05 -8.91 21.53
C ASN A 174 0.95 -9.97 22.18
N LEU A 175 1.05 -11.17 21.59
CA LEU A 175 1.87 -12.31 21.99
C LEU A 175 1.56 -12.79 23.43
N ASN A 176 0.28 -12.75 23.82
CA ASN A 176 -0.16 -13.22 25.15
C ASN A 176 -0.51 -14.71 25.19
N GLY A 177 -0.45 -15.41 24.04
CA GLY A 177 -0.76 -16.84 23.91
C GLY A 177 -2.24 -17.15 23.68
N ALA A 178 -3.09 -16.15 23.43
CA ALA A 178 -4.50 -16.30 23.12
C ALA A 178 -4.90 -15.43 21.93
N ILE A 179 -5.85 -15.87 21.12
CA ILE A 179 -6.46 -15.03 20.07
C ILE A 179 -7.78 -14.50 20.64
N ASP A 180 -7.85 -13.21 20.90
CA ASP A 180 -9.02 -12.58 21.52
C ASP A 180 -9.31 -11.17 20.97
N ILE A 181 -10.29 -10.46 21.59
CA ILE A 181 -10.69 -9.12 21.16
C ILE A 181 -9.57 -8.06 21.33
N VAL A 182 -8.59 -8.32 22.20
CA VAL A 182 -7.46 -7.41 22.43
C VAL A 182 -6.55 -7.39 21.22
N ASP A 183 -6.37 -8.52 20.52
CA ASP A 183 -5.62 -8.63 19.26
C ASP A 183 -6.28 -7.82 18.15
N THR A 184 -7.59 -7.93 18.03
CA THR A 184 -8.38 -7.14 17.08
C THR A 184 -8.22 -5.64 17.35
N THR A 185 -8.22 -5.24 18.62
CA THR A 185 -8.02 -3.85 19.04
C THR A 185 -6.60 -3.37 18.74
N ALA A 186 -5.59 -4.23 18.88
CA ALA A 186 -4.20 -3.91 18.57
C ALA A 186 -4.02 -3.66 17.06
N VAL A 187 -4.62 -4.50 16.19
CA VAL A 187 -4.64 -4.30 14.74
C VAL A 187 -5.32 -2.99 14.37
N GLN A 188 -6.45 -2.66 14.96
CA GLN A 188 -7.16 -1.39 14.73
C GLN A 188 -6.32 -0.18 15.11
N LYS A 189 -5.55 -0.23 16.20
CA LYS A 189 -4.63 0.84 16.59
C LYS A 189 -3.50 1.08 15.58
N TYR A 190 -3.02 0.04 14.91
CA TYR A 190 -2.04 0.18 13.83
C TYR A 190 -2.64 0.78 12.57
N ILE A 191 -3.86 0.41 12.21
CA ILE A 191 -4.57 0.96 11.04
C ILE A 191 -4.88 2.46 11.25
N VAL A 192 -5.28 2.87 12.45
CA VAL A 192 -5.57 4.28 12.78
C VAL A 192 -4.32 5.17 12.82
N LYS A 193 -3.13 4.62 13.01
CA LYS A 193 -1.86 5.39 12.95
C LYS A 193 -1.38 5.68 11.53
N LEU A 194 -1.97 5.09 10.51
CA LEU A 194 -1.61 5.27 9.10
C LEU A 194 -2.54 6.24 8.35
N ILE A 195 -3.45 6.91 9.05
CA ILE A 195 -4.35 7.95 8.52
C ILE A 195 -3.83 9.34 8.87
#